data_4b168bd49adc774b483b5e76f27116b5
#
_entry.id   4b168bd49adc774b483b5e76f27116b5
#
_cell.length_a   1.000
_cell.length_b   1.000
_cell.length_c   1.000
_cell.angle_alpha   90.00
_cell.angle_beta   90.00
_cell.angle_gamma   90.00
#
_symmetry.space_group_name_H-M   'P 1'
#
loop_
_entity.id
_entity.type
_entity.pdbx_description
1 polymer ?
#
loop_
_entity_poly.entity_id
_entity_poly.type
_entity_poly.pdbx_seq_one_letter_code
_entity_poly.pdbx_strand_id
1 'polypeptide(L)'
;MIPFFSRRNQVYPIIRKDCIAVEKHFRDMKDWAWERDLYETMQLPHPKLLEVRPGVLVTEYCRYPTLLDELEKQEREGFRAATWEALAMWMTECAIQNDKLPTEGNMRNFLWDAQHGVVLGLDFENYRSRSLSDSAADVIAVLLEYSPPDTSVKQQAAGLLASYLNIHEDKIVNARIVLRQKRWVHHVQPISGIILAGGRSSRMGTDKAKLMLERKSLLEWQVQKLRALGISDILISGDHFFPDTKTVTDELSGRGPLGGIYSCLRAAKNDRCLVLSVDTPLVPPSALYHLCQAHKGGVTVLCHGNFQEPLLGVYDRKTASAAYDLLTVGNASVRSLKSKVNWLTFDYAGPEEFLMNCNTPQDFDRVCTVLTSYQAKGIEVL
;
A
#
# COMPACT_ATOMS: atom_id res chain seq x y z
N MET A 1 2.46 35.02 5.30
CA MET A 1 3.31 33.86 5.68
C MET A 1 2.66 32.58 5.13
N ILE A 2 3.42 31.73 4.49
CA ILE A 2 2.89 30.46 3.94
C ILE A 2 2.77 29.48 5.11
N PRO A 3 1.59 28.89 5.38
CA PRO A 3 1.43 27.91 6.44
C PRO A 3 2.23 26.64 6.14
N PHE A 4 2.72 25.98 7.18
CA PHE A 4 3.28 24.64 7.04
C PHE A 4 2.18 23.64 6.69
N PHE A 5 2.50 22.65 5.87
CA PHE A 5 1.53 21.65 5.50
C PHE A 5 1.18 20.76 6.70
N SER A 6 -0.08 20.79 7.15
CA SER A 6 -0.65 19.86 8.12
C SER A 6 -2.05 19.46 7.67
N ARG A 7 -2.39 18.17 7.78
CA ARG A 7 -3.72 17.66 7.41
C ARG A 7 -4.78 17.91 8.48
N ARG A 8 -4.39 17.97 9.74
CA ARG A 8 -5.29 18.04 10.91
C ARG A 8 -5.32 19.42 11.53
N ASN A 9 -4.17 20.05 11.69
CA ASN A 9 -3.99 21.28 12.44
C ASN A 9 -3.54 22.42 11.53
N GLN A 10 -3.65 23.65 12.02
CA GLN A 10 -3.11 24.82 11.34
C GLN A 10 -1.74 25.15 11.96
N VAL A 11 -0.70 25.20 11.16
CA VAL A 11 0.68 25.41 11.62
C VAL A 11 1.29 26.57 10.86
N TYR A 12 1.76 27.61 11.57
CA TYR A 12 2.28 28.85 11.00
C TYR A 12 3.63 29.20 11.59
N PRO A 13 4.59 29.70 10.78
CA PRO A 13 5.72 30.43 11.31
C PRO A 13 5.23 31.82 11.78
N ILE A 14 5.66 32.24 12.96
CA ILE A 14 5.38 33.55 13.51
C ILE A 14 6.69 34.27 13.85
N ILE A 15 6.69 35.60 13.75
CA ILE A 15 7.84 36.42 14.14
C ILE A 15 7.56 36.95 15.56
N ARG A 16 8.44 36.62 16.51
CA ARG A 16 8.50 37.20 17.84
C ARG A 16 9.66 38.20 17.91
N LYS A 17 9.70 39.00 18.96
CA LYS A 17 10.66 40.10 19.10
C LYS A 17 12.10 39.76 18.69
N ASP A 18 12.58 38.59 19.06
CA ASP A 18 13.97 38.16 18.85
C ASP A 18 14.14 36.84 18.12
N CYS A 19 13.05 36.14 17.71
CA CYS A 19 13.14 34.82 17.07
C CYS A 19 11.96 34.52 16.16
N ILE A 20 12.16 33.56 15.29
CA ILE A 20 11.08 32.91 14.56
C ILE A 20 10.59 31.75 15.45
N ALA A 21 9.27 31.58 15.56
CA ALA A 21 8.62 30.51 16.26
C ALA A 21 7.59 29.80 15.36
N VAL A 22 7.14 28.63 15.76
CA VAL A 22 6.07 27.86 15.09
C VAL A 22 4.86 27.85 16.00
N GLU A 23 3.73 28.32 15.49
CA GLU A 23 2.44 28.29 16.20
C GLU A 23 1.54 27.23 15.57
N LYS A 24 1.11 26.25 16.39
CA LYS A 24 0.22 25.14 16.00
C LYS A 24 -1.12 25.30 16.69
N HIS A 25 -2.19 25.41 15.89
CA HIS A 25 -3.57 25.47 16.33
C HIS A 25 -4.24 24.11 16.15
N PHE A 26 -4.73 23.55 17.24
CA PHE A 26 -5.37 22.25 17.27
C PHE A 26 -6.87 22.37 17.02
N ARG A 27 -7.42 21.45 16.24
CA ARG A 27 -8.87 21.30 16.06
C ARG A 27 -9.49 20.48 17.17
N ASP A 28 -8.74 19.52 17.76
CA ASP A 28 -9.18 18.68 18.86
C ASP A 28 -8.40 19.02 20.13
N MET A 29 -9.13 19.31 21.20
CA MET A 29 -8.54 19.65 22.50
C MET A 29 -7.87 18.44 23.17
N LYS A 30 -8.26 17.21 22.81
CA LYS A 30 -7.59 16.00 23.33
C LYS A 30 -6.20 15.84 22.70
N ASP A 31 -6.07 16.09 21.40
CA ASP A 31 -4.78 16.05 20.71
C ASP A 31 -3.86 17.17 21.22
N TRP A 32 -4.42 18.37 21.51
CA TRP A 32 -3.68 19.46 22.12
C TRP A 32 -3.16 19.10 23.51
N ALA A 33 -4.02 18.58 24.39
CA ALA A 33 -3.63 18.20 25.75
C ALA A 33 -2.56 17.10 25.72
N TRP A 34 -2.73 16.11 24.85
CA TRP A 34 -1.79 15.01 24.66
C TRP A 34 -0.41 15.49 24.19
N GLU A 35 -0.36 16.31 23.17
CA GLU A 35 0.91 16.82 22.62
C GLU A 35 1.61 17.77 23.59
N ARG A 36 0.84 18.62 24.27
CA ARG A 36 1.35 19.49 25.35
C ARG A 36 2.04 18.67 26.43
N ASP A 37 1.37 17.65 26.95
CA ASP A 37 1.90 16.82 28.04
C ASP A 37 3.19 16.10 27.60
N LEU A 38 3.31 15.71 26.34
CA LEU A 38 4.54 15.14 25.80
C LEU A 38 5.67 16.17 25.70
N TYR A 39 5.40 17.38 25.23
CA TYR A 39 6.41 18.45 25.22
C TYR A 39 6.90 18.82 26.62
N GLU A 40 6.03 18.76 27.63
CA GLU A 40 6.37 19.07 29.02
C GLU A 40 7.13 17.95 29.74
N THR A 41 6.91 16.69 29.35
CA THR A 41 7.45 15.52 30.05
C THR A 41 8.62 14.85 29.34
N MET A 42 8.75 15.01 28.01
CA MET A 42 9.79 14.38 27.21
C MET A 42 11.14 15.08 27.41
N GLN A 43 12.16 14.31 27.74
CA GLN A 43 13.54 14.81 27.92
C GLN A 43 14.41 14.61 26.68
N LEU A 44 13.84 14.10 25.60
CA LEU A 44 14.54 13.92 24.33
C LEU A 44 14.71 15.25 23.58
N PRO A 45 15.67 15.33 22.64
CA PRO A 45 15.79 16.50 21.78
C PRO A 45 14.51 16.74 20.99
N HIS A 46 13.92 17.91 21.19
CA HIS A 46 12.77 18.44 20.48
C HIS A 46 12.83 19.97 20.49
N PRO A 47 12.11 20.69 19.61
CA PRO A 47 11.99 22.14 19.67
C PRO A 47 11.46 22.60 21.02
N LYS A 48 12.07 23.65 21.58
CA LYS A 48 11.67 24.18 22.88
C LYS A 48 10.22 24.71 22.83
N LEU A 49 9.43 24.33 23.82
CA LEU A 49 8.09 24.89 24.02
C LEU A 49 8.22 26.30 24.60
N LEU A 50 7.72 27.30 23.85
CA LEU A 50 7.85 28.72 24.20
C LEU A 50 6.59 29.26 24.87
N GLU A 51 5.41 28.77 24.47
CA GLU A 51 4.13 29.24 25.00
C GLU A 51 3.06 28.15 24.84
N VAL A 52 2.18 28.07 25.84
CA VAL A 52 1.03 27.19 25.84
C VAL A 52 -0.24 28.03 26.05
N ARG A 53 -1.20 27.90 25.16
CA ARG A 53 -2.55 28.47 25.26
C ARG A 53 -3.59 27.38 24.98
N PRO A 54 -4.83 27.49 25.48
CA PRO A 54 -5.86 26.51 25.14
C PRO A 54 -6.01 26.37 23.63
N GLY A 55 -5.80 25.14 23.13
CA GLY A 55 -5.83 24.82 21.70
C GLY A 55 -4.63 25.28 20.88
N VAL A 56 -3.59 25.88 21.50
CA VAL A 56 -2.42 26.40 20.77
C VAL A 56 -1.12 26.02 21.48
N LEU A 57 -0.16 25.52 20.73
CA LEU A 57 1.23 25.35 21.18
C LEU A 57 2.15 26.23 20.33
N VAL A 58 3.12 26.87 20.97
CA VAL A 58 4.15 27.67 20.30
C VAL A 58 5.51 27.10 20.64
N THR A 59 6.25 26.67 19.62
CA THR A 59 7.59 26.13 19.75
C THR A 59 8.63 27.01 19.05
N GLU A 60 9.89 26.83 19.40
CA GLU A 60 10.97 27.46 18.63
C GLU A 60 10.99 26.93 17.19
N TYR A 61 11.45 27.75 16.27
CA TYR A 61 11.71 27.35 14.89
C TYR A 61 13.14 26.85 14.75
N CYS A 62 13.32 25.55 14.56
CA CYS A 62 14.62 24.97 14.29
C CYS A 62 14.92 24.99 12.79
N ARG A 63 16.08 25.53 12.39
CA ARG A 63 16.50 25.65 10.98
C ARG A 63 17.23 24.37 10.49
N TYR A 64 16.89 23.23 11.02
CA TYR A 64 17.46 21.96 10.60
C TYR A 64 16.63 21.35 9.47
N PRO A 65 17.25 20.60 8.53
CA PRO A 65 16.52 19.80 7.54
C PRO A 65 15.72 18.71 8.23
N THR A 66 14.62 18.32 7.63
CA THR A 66 13.92 17.11 8.05
C THR A 66 14.72 15.87 7.65
N LEU A 67 14.44 14.71 8.26
CA LEU A 67 15.03 13.45 7.82
C LEU A 67 14.64 13.09 6.39
N LEU A 68 13.48 13.59 5.89
CA LEU A 68 13.14 13.43 4.47
C LEU A 68 14.06 14.24 3.58
N ASP A 69 14.34 15.53 3.93
CA ASP A 69 15.28 16.37 3.16
C ASP A 69 16.69 15.76 3.16
N GLU A 70 17.11 15.20 4.29
CA GLU A 70 18.42 14.53 4.40
C GLU A 70 18.43 13.22 3.60
N LEU A 71 17.36 12.44 3.59
CA LEU A 71 17.22 11.26 2.74
C LEU A 71 17.35 11.62 1.26
N GLU A 72 16.62 12.64 0.79
CA GLU A 72 16.70 13.13 -0.59
C GLU A 72 18.11 13.63 -0.95
N LYS A 73 18.83 14.21 0.01
CA LYS A 73 20.23 14.60 -0.16
C LYS A 73 21.14 13.37 -0.29
N GLN A 74 20.95 12.37 0.57
CA GLN A 74 21.75 11.12 0.52
C GLN A 74 21.49 10.31 -0.75
N GLU A 75 20.28 10.38 -1.33
CA GLU A 75 19.98 9.77 -2.65
C GLU A 75 20.85 10.35 -3.77
N ARG A 76 21.27 11.60 -3.65
CA ARG A 76 22.15 12.27 -4.64
C ARG A 76 23.64 12.15 -4.31
N GLU A 77 24.00 12.22 -3.03
CA GLU A 77 25.36 12.34 -2.55
C GLU A 77 25.98 11.04 -2.01
N GLY A 78 25.14 10.04 -1.74
CA GLY A 78 25.54 8.76 -1.13
C GLY A 78 25.13 8.63 0.33
N PHE A 79 25.03 7.38 0.77
CA PHE A 79 24.57 7.00 2.10
C PHE A 79 25.50 7.51 3.22
N ARG A 80 24.89 7.96 4.33
CA ARG A 80 25.57 8.42 5.54
C ARG A 80 24.93 7.76 6.78
N ALA A 81 25.67 6.86 7.43
CA ALA A 81 25.16 6.09 8.57
C ALA A 81 24.75 6.95 9.77
N ALA A 82 25.52 8.00 10.08
CA ALA A 82 25.34 8.82 11.28
C ALA A 82 23.91 9.36 11.49
N THR A 83 23.24 9.74 10.41
CA THR A 83 21.83 10.23 10.46
C THR A 83 20.89 9.16 11.00
N TRP A 84 21.05 7.92 10.54
CA TRP A 84 20.18 6.80 10.86
C TRP A 84 20.51 6.17 12.22
N GLU A 85 21.78 6.19 12.59
CA GLU A 85 22.24 5.84 13.94
C GLU A 85 21.65 6.79 14.98
N ALA A 86 21.66 8.10 14.70
CA ALA A 86 21.04 9.09 15.58
C ALA A 86 19.52 8.90 15.71
N LEU A 87 18.83 8.52 14.63
CA LEU A 87 17.41 8.17 14.69
C LEU A 87 17.17 6.91 15.55
N ALA A 88 17.99 5.87 15.37
CA ALA A 88 17.90 4.65 16.17
C ALA A 88 18.12 4.94 17.67
N MET A 89 19.11 5.77 17.99
CA MET A 89 19.38 6.22 19.37
C MET A 89 18.19 6.98 19.92
N TRP A 90 17.66 7.95 19.17
CA TRP A 90 16.50 8.74 19.59
C TRP A 90 15.28 7.85 19.88
N MET A 91 14.99 6.85 19.03
CA MET A 91 13.89 5.92 19.23
C MET A 91 14.11 5.02 20.46
N THR A 92 15.33 4.57 20.69
CA THR A 92 15.69 3.77 21.86
C THR A 92 15.51 4.55 23.16
N GLU A 93 16.01 5.76 23.21
CA GLU A 93 15.85 6.69 24.32
C GLU A 93 14.37 6.99 24.59
N CYS A 94 13.61 7.22 23.53
CA CYS A 94 12.16 7.44 23.62
C CYS A 94 11.44 6.25 24.27
N ALA A 95 11.82 5.02 23.93
CA ALA A 95 11.26 3.83 24.52
C ALA A 95 11.66 3.64 26.01
N ILE A 96 12.86 4.09 26.37
CA ILE A 96 13.37 4.00 27.76
C ILE A 96 12.69 5.04 28.66
N GLN A 97 12.54 6.28 28.19
CA GLN A 97 12.01 7.38 28.99
C GLN A 97 10.49 7.36 29.14
N ASN A 98 9.81 6.90 28.14
CA ASN A 98 8.35 6.78 28.14
C ASN A 98 7.91 5.67 27.16
N ASP A 99 6.79 5.04 27.41
CA ASP A 99 6.26 3.99 26.55
C ASP A 99 5.55 4.52 25.29
N LYS A 100 5.63 5.83 25.04
CA LYS A 100 4.93 6.52 23.95
C LYS A 100 5.86 6.73 22.77
N LEU A 101 5.62 6.01 21.71
CA LEU A 101 6.42 5.99 20.47
C LEU A 101 5.57 6.41 19.28
N PRO A 102 6.21 6.92 18.18
CA PRO A 102 5.48 7.30 16.98
C PRO A 102 4.72 6.11 16.39
N THR A 103 3.46 6.34 16.01
CA THR A 103 2.62 5.39 15.30
C THR A 103 2.65 5.58 13.79
N GLU A 104 3.28 6.65 13.33
CA GLU A 104 3.48 6.99 11.93
C GLU A 104 4.96 7.34 11.71
N GLY A 105 5.63 6.60 10.85
CA GLY A 105 7.06 6.76 10.56
C GLY A 105 7.39 7.93 9.61
N ASN A 106 6.66 9.05 9.68
CA ASN A 106 6.86 10.16 8.77
C ASN A 106 8.21 10.85 9.01
N MET A 107 9.11 10.78 8.04
CA MET A 107 10.45 11.38 8.14
C MET A 107 10.43 12.91 8.25
N ARG A 108 9.31 13.56 7.94
CA ARG A 108 9.14 15.02 8.16
C ARG A 108 8.93 15.38 9.64
N ASN A 109 8.61 14.40 10.47
CA ASN A 109 8.40 14.59 11.91
C ASN A 109 9.70 14.49 12.72
N PHE A 110 10.85 14.43 12.03
CA PHE A 110 12.17 14.42 12.63
C PHE A 110 13.07 15.45 11.94
N LEU A 111 13.80 16.24 12.72
CA LEU A 111 14.83 17.15 12.23
C LEU A 111 16.21 16.55 12.45
N TRP A 112 17.16 16.85 11.57
CA TRP A 112 18.55 16.42 11.66
C TRP A 112 19.49 17.59 11.95
N ASP A 113 20.04 17.63 13.16
CA ASP A 113 21.14 18.52 13.51
C ASP A 113 22.47 17.84 13.24
N ALA A 114 23.02 18.06 12.05
CA ALA A 114 24.29 17.47 11.63
C ALA A 114 25.49 17.98 12.41
N GLN A 115 25.40 19.17 13.01
CA GLN A 115 26.50 19.74 13.79
C GLN A 115 26.69 19.02 15.11
N HIS A 116 25.60 18.66 15.76
CA HIS A 116 25.63 17.97 17.06
C HIS A 116 25.40 16.46 16.93
N GLY A 117 25.06 15.96 15.73
CA GLY A 117 24.80 14.53 15.49
C GLY A 117 23.53 14.02 16.17
N VAL A 118 22.50 14.85 16.29
CA VAL A 118 21.27 14.50 17.00
C VAL A 118 20.02 14.65 16.13
N VAL A 119 19.04 13.82 16.41
CA VAL A 119 17.69 13.89 15.86
C VAL A 119 16.77 14.59 16.85
N LEU A 120 15.93 15.53 16.38
CA LEU A 120 14.88 16.16 17.16
C LEU A 120 13.51 15.65 16.67
N GLY A 121 12.67 15.20 17.60
CA GLY A 121 11.29 14.80 17.29
C GLY A 121 10.36 16.00 17.18
N LEU A 122 9.39 15.91 16.26
CA LEU A 122 8.31 16.86 16.04
C LEU A 122 6.96 16.14 16.06
N ASP A 123 5.88 16.92 16.25
CA ASP A 123 4.50 16.49 16.00
C ASP A 123 4.09 15.23 16.79
N PHE A 124 4.08 15.36 18.12
CA PHE A 124 3.84 14.27 19.05
C PHE A 124 2.36 13.83 19.15
N GLU A 125 1.44 14.39 18.37
CA GLU A 125 0.01 14.02 18.38
C GLU A 125 -0.24 12.55 18.06
N ASN A 126 0.67 11.93 17.28
CA ASN A 126 0.58 10.53 16.84
C ASN A 126 1.47 9.57 17.65
N TYR A 127 1.85 9.94 18.87
CA TYR A 127 2.59 9.06 19.76
C TYR A 127 1.62 8.27 20.65
N ARG A 128 1.85 6.98 20.81
CA ARG A 128 1.00 6.10 21.65
C ARG A 128 1.87 5.09 22.38
N SER A 129 1.33 4.52 23.47
CA SER A 129 1.94 3.38 24.16
C SER A 129 2.04 2.18 23.21
N ARG A 130 3.26 1.76 22.91
CA ARG A 130 3.55 0.64 22.01
C ARG A 130 5.00 0.16 22.15
N SER A 131 5.28 -1.02 21.62
CA SER A 131 6.64 -1.56 21.63
C SER A 131 7.58 -0.77 20.70
N LEU A 132 8.87 -0.67 21.06
CA LEU A 132 9.91 -0.12 20.19
C LEU A 132 9.95 -0.86 18.86
N SER A 133 9.85 -2.19 18.89
CA SER A 133 9.89 -3.03 17.70
C SER A 133 8.77 -2.71 16.70
N ASP A 134 7.53 -2.46 17.17
CA ASP A 134 6.41 -2.14 16.28
C ASP A 134 6.52 -0.71 15.73
N SER A 135 6.96 0.23 16.57
CA SER A 135 7.21 1.60 16.11
C SER A 135 8.33 1.68 15.09
N ALA A 136 9.44 0.98 15.35
CA ALA A 136 10.58 0.95 14.44
C ALA A 136 10.25 0.28 13.10
N ALA A 137 9.47 -0.80 13.12
CA ALA A 137 9.00 -1.44 11.89
C ALA A 137 8.16 -0.48 11.03
N ASP A 138 7.27 0.31 11.64
CA ASP A 138 6.48 1.32 10.93
C ASP A 138 7.38 2.45 10.36
N VAL A 139 8.37 2.92 11.12
CA VAL A 139 9.34 3.94 10.67
C VAL A 139 10.14 3.43 9.47
N ILE A 140 10.66 2.21 9.53
CA ILE A 140 11.42 1.57 8.46
C ILE A 140 10.52 1.34 7.23
N ALA A 141 9.28 0.89 7.44
CA ALA A 141 8.32 0.69 6.37
C ALA A 141 8.04 1.99 5.61
N VAL A 142 7.82 3.10 6.31
CA VAL A 142 7.60 4.42 5.69
C VAL A 142 8.84 4.88 4.95
N LEU A 143 10.03 4.72 5.51
CA LEU A 143 11.31 5.05 4.88
C LEU A 143 11.46 4.36 3.52
N LEU A 144 11.22 3.05 3.46
CA LEU A 144 11.30 2.25 2.23
C LEU A 144 10.26 2.62 1.17
N GLU A 145 9.10 3.16 1.58
CA GLU A 145 7.98 3.49 0.70
C GLU A 145 7.98 4.95 0.19
N TYR A 146 8.96 5.79 0.54
CA TYR A 146 9.10 7.10 -0.11
C TYR A 146 9.50 6.92 -1.59
N SER A 147 8.91 7.74 -2.47
CA SER A 147 9.15 7.66 -3.91
C SER A 147 10.52 8.23 -4.32
N PRO A 148 11.32 7.52 -5.14
CA PRO A 148 11.11 6.14 -5.59
C PRO A 148 11.36 5.15 -4.42
N PRO A 149 10.56 4.07 -4.30
CA PRO A 149 10.73 3.10 -3.20
C PRO A 149 12.00 2.25 -3.38
N ASP A 150 12.44 1.65 -2.27
CA ASP A 150 13.46 0.60 -2.24
C ASP A 150 14.80 0.96 -2.93
N THR A 151 15.20 2.23 -2.91
CA THR A 151 16.52 2.64 -3.41
C THR A 151 17.65 2.07 -2.55
N SER A 152 18.88 2.00 -3.10
CA SER A 152 20.05 1.50 -2.36
C SER A 152 20.29 2.27 -1.05
N VAL A 153 20.08 3.58 -1.01
CA VAL A 153 20.22 4.40 0.20
C VAL A 153 19.19 4.00 1.24
N LYS A 154 17.92 3.82 0.84
CA LYS A 154 16.84 3.40 1.75
C LYS A 154 17.08 1.99 2.30
N GLN A 155 17.54 1.08 1.47
CA GLN A 155 17.90 -0.29 1.87
C GLN A 155 19.02 -0.29 2.92
N GLN A 156 20.07 0.52 2.72
CA GLN A 156 21.15 0.65 3.69
C GLN A 156 20.68 1.28 5.00
N ALA A 157 19.86 2.34 4.94
CA ALA A 157 19.28 2.96 6.11
C ALA A 157 18.33 2.02 6.87
N ALA A 158 17.47 1.30 6.16
CA ALA A 158 16.58 0.29 6.74
C ALA A 158 17.35 -0.85 7.41
N GLY A 159 18.37 -1.38 6.76
CA GLY A 159 19.22 -2.43 7.30
C GLY A 159 19.96 -1.99 8.58
N LEU A 160 20.47 -0.76 8.59
CA LEU A 160 21.10 -0.18 9.78
C LEU A 160 20.11 -0.03 10.93
N LEU A 161 18.95 0.58 10.68
CA LEU A 161 17.89 0.74 11.70
C LEU A 161 17.41 -0.61 12.22
N ALA A 162 17.18 -1.58 11.35
CA ALA A 162 16.75 -2.92 11.73
C ALA A 162 17.78 -3.61 12.64
N SER A 163 19.07 -3.49 12.29
CA SER A 163 20.18 -4.04 13.08
C SER A 163 20.30 -3.37 14.45
N TYR A 164 20.33 -2.04 14.51
CA TYR A 164 20.44 -1.28 15.75
C TYR A 164 19.28 -1.53 16.72
N LEU A 165 18.06 -1.57 16.20
CA LEU A 165 16.84 -1.70 16.99
C LEU A 165 16.38 -3.15 17.17
N ASN A 166 17.17 -4.11 16.64
CA ASN A 166 16.90 -5.55 16.68
C ASN A 166 15.48 -5.89 16.14
N ILE A 167 15.18 -5.39 14.93
CA ILE A 167 13.88 -5.58 14.29
C ILE A 167 13.95 -6.74 13.31
N HIS A 168 13.09 -7.72 13.50
CA HIS A 168 12.98 -8.86 12.59
C HIS A 168 12.34 -8.44 11.27
N GLU A 169 12.84 -8.98 10.15
CA GLU A 169 12.39 -8.65 8.80
C GLU A 169 10.89 -8.83 8.62
N ASP A 170 10.29 -9.90 9.15
CA ASP A 170 8.85 -10.15 9.09
C ASP A 170 8.00 -8.99 9.62
N LYS A 171 8.47 -8.27 10.65
CA LYS A 171 7.77 -7.10 11.19
C LYS A 171 7.77 -5.94 10.21
N ILE A 172 8.90 -5.71 9.53
CA ILE A 172 9.03 -4.66 8.51
C ILE A 172 8.11 -4.97 7.33
N VAL A 173 8.12 -6.21 6.86
CA VAL A 173 7.23 -6.69 5.78
C VAL A 173 5.77 -6.47 6.15
N ASN A 174 5.34 -6.90 7.34
CA ASN A 174 3.98 -6.70 7.82
C ASN A 174 3.61 -5.22 7.94
N ALA A 175 4.50 -4.37 8.45
CA ALA A 175 4.29 -2.93 8.55
C ALA A 175 4.13 -2.29 7.15
N ARG A 176 4.94 -2.69 6.16
CA ARG A 176 4.80 -2.25 4.76
C ARG A 176 3.46 -2.64 4.16
N ILE A 177 3.00 -3.88 4.38
CA ILE A 177 1.69 -4.34 3.92
C ILE A 177 0.58 -3.45 4.50
N VAL A 178 0.60 -3.22 5.83
CA VAL A 178 -0.39 -2.37 6.51
C VAL A 178 -0.34 -0.92 5.99
N LEU A 179 0.86 -0.37 5.78
CA LEU A 179 1.04 0.97 5.25
C LEU A 179 0.48 1.11 3.83
N ARG A 180 0.77 0.15 2.95
CA ARG A 180 0.24 0.10 1.59
C ARG A 180 -1.29 -0.01 1.62
N GLN A 181 -1.84 -0.89 2.45
CA GLN A 181 -3.30 -1.01 2.64
C GLN A 181 -3.93 0.32 3.05
N LYS A 182 -3.38 1.02 4.05
CA LYS A 182 -3.87 2.34 4.48
C LYS A 182 -3.83 3.37 3.34
N ARG A 183 -2.74 3.42 2.57
CA ARG A 183 -2.62 4.33 1.41
C ARG A 183 -3.65 4.01 0.33
N TRP A 184 -3.89 2.74 0.05
CA TRP A 184 -4.81 2.30 -0.99
C TRP A 184 -6.28 2.52 -0.61
N VAL A 185 -6.66 2.20 0.62
CA VAL A 185 -8.03 2.44 1.12
C VAL A 185 -8.44 3.91 1.02
N HIS A 186 -7.52 4.85 1.21
CA HIS A 186 -7.83 6.28 1.10
C HIS A 186 -7.95 6.80 -0.33
N HIS A 187 -7.49 6.05 -1.34
CA HIS A 187 -7.40 6.53 -2.72
C HIS A 187 -8.25 5.73 -3.73
N VAL A 188 -8.67 4.51 -3.39
CA VAL A 188 -9.56 3.72 -4.24
C VAL A 188 -11.00 3.98 -3.81
N GLN A 189 -11.83 4.47 -4.75
CA GLN A 189 -13.28 4.56 -4.52
C GLN A 189 -13.83 3.15 -4.21
N PRO A 190 -15.00 3.03 -3.52
CA PRO A 190 -15.58 1.73 -3.22
C PRO A 190 -15.63 0.83 -4.46
N ILE A 191 -14.97 -0.31 -4.38
CA ILE A 191 -14.83 -1.28 -5.47
C ILE A 191 -15.06 -2.68 -4.94
N SER A 192 -15.68 -3.56 -5.73
CA SER A 192 -15.78 -4.99 -5.45
C SER A 192 -14.66 -5.74 -6.15
N GLY A 193 -14.14 -6.80 -5.55
CA GLY A 193 -13.16 -7.69 -6.17
C GLY A 193 -13.88 -8.92 -6.76
N ILE A 194 -13.52 -9.32 -7.96
CA ILE A 194 -14.03 -10.54 -8.61
C ILE A 194 -12.84 -11.43 -8.94
N ILE A 195 -12.86 -12.66 -8.42
CA ILE A 195 -11.86 -13.66 -8.74
C ILE A 195 -12.51 -14.73 -9.63
N LEU A 196 -11.99 -14.88 -10.83
CA LEU A 196 -12.42 -15.93 -11.74
C LEU A 196 -11.67 -17.21 -11.41
N ALA A 197 -12.30 -18.07 -10.62
CA ALA A 197 -11.75 -19.34 -10.18
C ALA A 197 -12.39 -20.55 -10.91
N GLY A 198 -13.44 -20.32 -11.70
CA GLY A 198 -14.13 -21.33 -12.48
C GLY A 198 -13.42 -21.66 -13.79
N GLY A 199 -13.59 -22.91 -14.25
CA GLY A 199 -13.11 -23.39 -15.53
C GLY A 199 -12.68 -24.87 -15.45
N ARG A 200 -12.97 -25.65 -16.51
CA ARG A 200 -12.47 -27.01 -16.62
C ARG A 200 -10.96 -26.97 -16.89
N SER A 201 -10.15 -27.14 -15.84
CA SER A 201 -8.67 -27.19 -15.90
C SER A 201 -8.17 -28.45 -16.64
N SER A 202 -8.73 -28.75 -17.82
CA SER A 202 -8.50 -30.02 -18.55
C SER A 202 -7.03 -30.21 -18.95
N ARG A 203 -6.25 -29.11 -19.08
CA ARG A 203 -4.82 -29.16 -19.45
C ARG A 203 -3.88 -29.32 -18.26
N MET A 204 -4.33 -28.90 -17.08
CA MET A 204 -3.55 -28.99 -15.83
C MET A 204 -3.76 -30.31 -15.10
N GLY A 205 -4.84 -31.07 -15.42
CA GLY A 205 -5.21 -32.26 -14.69
C GLY A 205 -5.67 -32.05 -13.25
N THR A 206 -5.51 -30.83 -12.73
CA THR A 206 -5.86 -30.43 -11.36
C THR A 206 -6.55 -29.07 -11.34
N ASP A 207 -7.29 -28.83 -10.26
CA ASP A 207 -7.98 -27.57 -10.03
C ASP A 207 -6.96 -26.43 -9.77
N LYS A 208 -6.89 -25.47 -10.70
CA LYS A 208 -5.93 -24.36 -10.62
C LYS A 208 -6.07 -23.55 -9.33
N ALA A 209 -7.29 -23.32 -8.86
CA ALA A 209 -7.53 -22.55 -7.66
C ALA A 209 -6.85 -23.13 -6.40
N LYS A 210 -6.63 -24.46 -6.41
CA LYS A 210 -6.00 -25.22 -5.31
C LYS A 210 -4.49 -25.43 -5.48
N LEU A 211 -3.90 -25.07 -6.62
CA LEU A 211 -2.46 -25.18 -6.79
C LEU A 211 -1.73 -24.34 -5.75
N MET A 212 -0.72 -24.94 -5.12
CA MET A 212 0.02 -24.35 -4.02
C MET A 212 1.27 -23.64 -4.55
N LEU A 213 1.26 -22.32 -4.60
CA LEU A 213 2.42 -21.50 -4.85
C LEU A 213 3.02 -21.13 -3.49
N GLU A 214 4.21 -21.66 -3.17
CA GLU A 214 4.77 -21.69 -1.82
C GLU A 214 3.81 -22.37 -0.83
N ARG A 215 3.31 -21.64 0.16
CA ARG A 215 2.43 -22.17 1.21
C ARG A 215 0.97 -21.75 1.06
N LYS A 216 0.59 -21.13 -0.07
CA LYS A 216 -0.74 -20.58 -0.30
C LYS A 216 -1.31 -21.08 -1.62
N SER A 217 -2.61 -21.32 -1.68
CA SER A 217 -3.26 -21.63 -2.94
C SER A 217 -3.30 -20.41 -3.87
N LEU A 218 -3.40 -20.63 -5.19
CA LEU A 218 -3.53 -19.51 -6.15
C LEU A 218 -4.78 -18.67 -5.85
N LEU A 219 -5.85 -19.27 -5.38
CA LEU A 219 -7.03 -18.55 -4.93
C LEU A 219 -6.70 -17.65 -3.73
N GLU A 220 -6.00 -18.16 -2.74
CA GLU A 220 -5.56 -17.39 -1.57
C GLU A 220 -4.67 -16.22 -1.94
N TRP A 221 -3.76 -16.40 -2.90
CA TRP A 221 -2.93 -15.32 -3.44
C TRP A 221 -3.78 -14.17 -3.98
N GLN A 222 -4.82 -14.46 -4.78
CA GLN A 222 -5.69 -13.43 -5.33
C GLN A 222 -6.55 -12.75 -4.25
N VAL A 223 -7.08 -13.51 -3.29
CA VAL A 223 -7.84 -12.94 -2.16
C VAL A 223 -6.96 -11.98 -1.35
N GLN A 224 -5.72 -12.37 -1.06
CA GLN A 224 -4.79 -11.52 -0.30
C GLN A 224 -4.45 -10.23 -1.04
N LYS A 225 -4.27 -10.26 -2.37
CA LYS A 225 -4.06 -9.05 -3.18
C LYS A 225 -5.25 -8.09 -3.09
N LEU A 226 -6.48 -8.61 -3.22
CA LEU A 226 -7.67 -7.77 -3.08
C LEU A 226 -7.79 -7.18 -1.68
N ARG A 227 -7.52 -7.96 -0.63
CA ARG A 227 -7.47 -7.47 0.75
C ARG A 227 -6.37 -6.43 0.96
N ALA A 228 -5.19 -6.63 0.35
CA ALA A 228 -4.10 -5.66 0.38
C ALA A 228 -4.49 -4.32 -0.26
N LEU A 229 -5.38 -4.33 -1.25
CA LEU A 229 -5.98 -3.13 -1.85
C LEU A 229 -7.13 -2.53 -1.00
N GLY A 230 -7.43 -3.10 0.17
CA GLY A 230 -8.53 -2.66 1.03
C GLY A 230 -9.92 -3.05 0.51
N ILE A 231 -10.00 -3.98 -0.44
CA ILE A 231 -11.26 -4.47 -1.00
C ILE A 231 -11.85 -5.52 -0.06
N SER A 232 -13.03 -5.23 0.48
CA SER A 232 -13.75 -6.10 1.42
C SER A 232 -14.89 -6.89 0.77
N ASP A 233 -15.51 -6.35 -0.30
CA ASP A 233 -16.52 -7.09 -1.06
C ASP A 233 -15.83 -7.93 -2.14
N ILE A 234 -15.53 -9.18 -1.81
CA ILE A 234 -14.81 -10.12 -2.69
C ILE A 234 -15.75 -11.25 -3.12
N LEU A 235 -15.90 -11.41 -4.43
CA LEU A 235 -16.72 -12.41 -5.07
C LEU A 235 -15.82 -13.43 -5.79
N ILE A 236 -16.12 -14.72 -5.64
CA ILE A 236 -15.42 -15.81 -6.33
C ILE A 236 -16.39 -16.47 -7.29
N SER A 237 -16.11 -16.40 -8.60
CA SER A 237 -16.88 -17.09 -9.63
C SER A 237 -16.54 -18.56 -9.65
N GLY A 238 -17.57 -19.42 -9.61
CA GLY A 238 -17.45 -20.87 -9.58
C GLY A 238 -17.88 -21.48 -8.24
N ASP A 239 -17.33 -22.67 -7.91
CA ASP A 239 -17.75 -23.44 -6.74
C ASP A 239 -16.74 -23.39 -5.57
N HIS A 240 -15.80 -22.45 -5.62
CA HIS A 240 -14.77 -22.33 -4.59
C HIS A 240 -15.23 -21.46 -3.45
N PHE A 241 -14.87 -21.88 -2.24
CA PHE A 241 -15.11 -21.15 -1.01
C PHE A 241 -13.79 -20.63 -0.42
N PHE A 242 -13.82 -19.42 0.10
CA PHE A 242 -12.76 -18.85 0.94
C PHE A 242 -13.41 -18.00 2.06
N PRO A 243 -12.85 -18.00 3.30
CA PRO A 243 -13.41 -17.22 4.41
C PRO A 243 -13.58 -15.74 4.07
N ASP A 244 -14.69 -15.14 4.53
CA ASP A 244 -15.05 -13.73 4.32
C ASP A 244 -15.14 -13.31 2.83
N THR A 245 -15.51 -14.22 1.96
CA THR A 245 -15.79 -13.97 0.55
C THR A 245 -17.16 -14.52 0.16
N LYS A 246 -17.68 -14.09 -0.98
CA LYS A 246 -18.94 -14.58 -1.53
C LYS A 246 -18.71 -15.46 -2.74
N THR A 247 -19.08 -16.74 -2.67
CA THR A 247 -19.11 -17.60 -3.84
C THR A 247 -20.30 -17.26 -4.72
N VAL A 248 -20.08 -17.12 -6.02
CA VAL A 248 -21.11 -16.79 -7.03
C VAL A 248 -21.10 -17.88 -8.11
N THR A 249 -22.16 -18.69 -8.14
CA THR A 249 -22.37 -19.67 -9.20
C THR A 249 -22.81 -18.98 -10.49
N ASP A 250 -22.30 -19.45 -11.62
CA ASP A 250 -22.64 -18.87 -12.92
C ASP A 250 -24.13 -19.04 -13.23
N GLU A 251 -24.86 -17.93 -13.40
CA GLU A 251 -26.27 -17.93 -13.78
C GLU A 251 -26.49 -18.58 -15.15
N LEU A 252 -25.51 -18.45 -16.04
CA LEU A 252 -25.51 -19.04 -17.38
C LEU A 252 -24.36 -20.03 -17.50
N SER A 253 -24.60 -21.28 -17.14
CA SER A 253 -23.58 -22.32 -17.10
C SER A 253 -22.88 -22.55 -18.45
N GLY A 254 -21.59 -22.84 -18.41
CA GLY A 254 -20.79 -23.20 -19.59
C GLY A 254 -20.49 -22.04 -20.56
N ARG A 255 -20.69 -20.80 -20.13
CA ARG A 255 -20.44 -19.58 -20.93
C ARG A 255 -19.07 -18.98 -20.72
N GLY A 256 -18.11 -19.75 -20.20
CA GLY A 256 -16.73 -19.33 -20.02
C GLY A 256 -16.55 -18.11 -19.12
N PRO A 257 -15.41 -17.39 -19.18
CA PRO A 257 -15.12 -16.27 -18.29
C PRO A 257 -16.15 -15.14 -18.32
N LEU A 258 -16.79 -14.88 -19.47
CA LEU A 258 -17.82 -13.83 -19.57
C LEU A 258 -19.06 -14.16 -18.73
N GLY A 259 -19.44 -15.46 -18.61
CA GLY A 259 -20.52 -15.91 -17.74
C GLY A 259 -20.23 -15.64 -16.27
N GLY A 260 -19.01 -15.96 -15.82
CA GLY A 260 -18.56 -15.68 -14.46
C GLY A 260 -18.50 -14.17 -14.16
N ILE A 261 -17.96 -13.38 -15.08
CA ILE A 261 -17.94 -11.89 -14.97
C ILE A 261 -19.37 -11.38 -14.84
N TYR A 262 -20.29 -11.78 -15.72
CA TYR A 262 -21.68 -11.37 -15.70
C TYR A 262 -22.34 -11.65 -14.34
N SER A 263 -22.25 -12.87 -13.86
CA SER A 263 -22.89 -13.31 -12.60
C SER A 263 -22.31 -12.54 -11.39
N CYS A 264 -20.99 -12.34 -11.37
CA CYS A 264 -20.34 -11.60 -10.30
C CYS A 264 -20.66 -10.09 -10.35
N LEU A 265 -20.71 -9.45 -11.53
CA LEU A 265 -21.10 -8.04 -11.67
C LEU A 265 -22.52 -7.80 -11.12
N ARG A 266 -23.45 -8.73 -11.35
CA ARG A 266 -24.81 -8.65 -10.80
C ARG A 266 -24.85 -8.77 -9.28
N ALA A 267 -23.99 -9.61 -8.71
CA ALA A 267 -23.91 -9.91 -7.29
C ALA A 267 -23.06 -8.90 -6.48
N ALA A 268 -22.28 -8.06 -7.16
CA ALA A 268 -21.38 -7.08 -6.56
C ALA A 268 -22.15 -5.95 -5.83
N LYS A 269 -21.58 -5.48 -4.71
CA LYS A 269 -22.15 -4.35 -3.93
C LYS A 269 -21.83 -2.99 -4.54
N ASN A 270 -20.62 -2.86 -5.13
CA ASN A 270 -20.12 -1.58 -5.63
C ASN A 270 -20.30 -1.46 -7.15
N ASP A 271 -20.33 -0.22 -7.65
CA ASP A 271 -20.52 0.06 -9.08
C ASP A 271 -19.29 -0.20 -9.92
N ARG A 272 -18.11 -0.37 -9.31
CA ARG A 272 -16.87 -0.76 -9.95
C ARG A 272 -16.42 -2.11 -9.44
N CYS A 273 -15.89 -2.94 -10.31
CA CYS A 273 -15.42 -4.28 -9.98
C CYS A 273 -14.03 -4.51 -10.57
N LEU A 274 -13.05 -4.85 -9.73
CA LEU A 274 -11.74 -5.30 -10.16
C LEU A 274 -11.80 -6.82 -10.41
N VAL A 275 -11.61 -7.22 -11.65
CA VAL A 275 -11.63 -8.62 -12.07
C VAL A 275 -10.21 -9.15 -12.14
N LEU A 276 -9.96 -10.29 -11.51
CA LEU A 276 -8.72 -11.03 -11.52
C LEU A 276 -8.97 -12.49 -11.92
N SER A 277 -8.05 -13.09 -12.66
CA SER A 277 -8.03 -14.54 -12.87
C SER A 277 -7.11 -15.22 -11.86
N VAL A 278 -7.44 -16.45 -11.42
CA VAL A 278 -6.57 -17.22 -10.52
C VAL A 278 -5.25 -17.61 -11.19
N ASP A 279 -5.20 -17.64 -12.51
CA ASP A 279 -4.05 -18.11 -13.26
C ASP A 279 -2.96 -17.04 -13.53
N THR A 280 -3.14 -15.82 -13.01
CA THR A 280 -2.12 -14.74 -13.05
C THR A 280 -1.62 -14.37 -11.66
N PRO A 281 -0.92 -15.27 -10.96
CA PRO A 281 -0.58 -15.06 -9.55
C PRO A 281 0.48 -14.00 -9.29
N LEU A 282 1.30 -13.64 -10.27
CA LEU A 282 2.43 -12.73 -10.07
C LEU A 282 2.10 -11.25 -10.27
N VAL A 283 0.89 -10.91 -10.75
CA VAL A 283 0.50 -9.49 -10.93
C VAL A 283 0.54 -8.76 -9.59
N PRO A 284 1.38 -7.72 -9.43
CA PRO A 284 1.56 -7.09 -8.13
C PRO A 284 0.36 -6.18 -7.77
N PRO A 285 0.04 -6.04 -6.48
CA PRO A 285 -1.03 -5.15 -6.02
C PRO A 285 -0.86 -3.70 -6.49
N SER A 286 0.38 -3.22 -6.65
CA SER A 286 0.65 -1.87 -7.18
C SER A 286 0.13 -1.67 -8.61
N ALA A 287 0.29 -2.67 -9.49
CA ALA A 287 -0.26 -2.63 -10.84
C ALA A 287 -1.79 -2.59 -10.83
N LEU A 288 -2.41 -3.41 -9.98
CA LEU A 288 -3.86 -3.43 -9.80
C LEU A 288 -4.40 -2.09 -9.25
N TYR A 289 -3.67 -1.47 -8.31
CA TYR A 289 -3.99 -0.14 -7.80
C TYR A 289 -3.99 0.91 -8.92
N HIS A 290 -2.92 0.97 -9.73
CA HIS A 290 -2.83 1.93 -10.83
C HIS A 290 -3.88 1.67 -11.91
N LEU A 291 -4.22 0.41 -12.18
CA LEU A 291 -5.32 0.03 -13.06
C LEU A 291 -6.66 0.57 -12.55
N CYS A 292 -6.92 0.47 -11.23
CA CYS A 292 -8.13 1.05 -10.61
C CYS A 292 -8.16 2.58 -10.73
N GLN A 293 -7.04 3.26 -10.58
CA GLN A 293 -6.93 4.72 -10.75
C GLN A 293 -7.11 5.17 -12.19
N ALA A 294 -6.64 4.39 -13.16
CA ALA A 294 -6.77 4.69 -14.59
C ALA A 294 -8.19 4.51 -15.14
N HIS A 295 -9.07 3.84 -14.39
CA HIS A 295 -10.41 3.54 -14.85
C HIS A 295 -11.30 4.80 -14.94
N LYS A 296 -11.87 5.03 -16.14
CA LYS A 296 -12.72 6.19 -16.47
C LYS A 296 -14.13 5.79 -16.92
N GLY A 297 -14.57 4.59 -16.54
CA GLY A 297 -15.90 4.06 -16.89
C GLY A 297 -15.88 3.05 -18.03
N GLY A 298 -16.89 2.18 -18.05
CA GLY A 298 -16.98 1.03 -18.96
C GLY A 298 -16.09 -0.12 -18.52
N VAL A 299 -15.10 -0.46 -19.30
CA VAL A 299 -14.09 -1.48 -19.03
C VAL A 299 -12.70 -0.91 -19.26
N THR A 300 -11.81 -1.09 -18.30
CA THR A 300 -10.38 -0.78 -18.45
C THR A 300 -9.59 -2.04 -18.16
N VAL A 301 -8.84 -2.54 -19.13
CA VAL A 301 -8.04 -3.76 -18.97
C VAL A 301 -6.55 -3.45 -18.95
N LEU A 302 -5.80 -4.28 -18.25
CA LEU A 302 -4.36 -4.23 -18.28
C LEU A 302 -3.84 -4.66 -19.64
N CYS A 303 -2.84 -3.96 -20.18
CA CYS A 303 -2.15 -4.34 -21.39
C CYS A 303 -0.63 -4.24 -21.22
N HIS A 304 0.11 -4.99 -22.04
CA HIS A 304 1.56 -4.89 -22.19
C HIS A 304 1.87 -4.94 -23.68
N GLY A 305 2.37 -3.83 -24.20
CA GLY A 305 2.48 -3.65 -25.64
C GLY A 305 1.12 -3.82 -26.35
N ASN A 306 1.07 -4.72 -27.32
CA ASN A 306 -0.17 -5.03 -28.04
C ASN A 306 -1.06 -6.10 -27.36
N PHE A 307 -0.58 -6.70 -26.28
CA PHE A 307 -1.30 -7.77 -25.60
C PHE A 307 -2.21 -7.21 -24.51
N GLN A 308 -3.50 -7.50 -24.61
CA GLN A 308 -4.52 -7.07 -23.63
C GLN A 308 -5.00 -8.28 -22.83
N GLU A 309 -5.06 -8.12 -21.50
CA GLU A 309 -5.57 -9.12 -20.56
C GLU A 309 -6.99 -8.77 -20.08
N PRO A 310 -8.02 -9.26 -20.78
CA PRO A 310 -9.41 -8.98 -20.38
C PRO A 310 -9.78 -9.50 -18.98
N LEU A 311 -9.08 -10.51 -18.47
CA LEU A 311 -9.34 -11.08 -17.14
C LEU A 311 -8.54 -10.39 -16.02
N LEU A 312 -7.83 -9.30 -16.36
CA LEU A 312 -7.19 -8.36 -15.44
C LEU A 312 -7.70 -6.96 -15.78
N GLY A 313 -8.81 -6.55 -15.18
CA GLY A 313 -9.44 -5.28 -15.54
C GLY A 313 -10.42 -4.76 -14.52
N VAL A 314 -10.73 -3.48 -14.64
CA VAL A 314 -11.82 -2.84 -13.89
C VAL A 314 -13.04 -2.72 -14.82
N TYR A 315 -14.16 -3.19 -14.32
CA TYR A 315 -15.45 -3.26 -15.01
C TYR A 315 -16.48 -2.45 -14.24
N ASP A 316 -17.22 -1.58 -14.91
CA ASP A 316 -18.43 -1.02 -14.32
C ASP A 316 -19.49 -2.11 -14.16
N ARG A 317 -20.19 -2.15 -13.02
CA ARG A 317 -21.28 -3.10 -12.76
C ARG A 317 -22.35 -3.09 -13.83
N LYS A 318 -22.65 -1.91 -14.40
CA LYS A 318 -23.63 -1.75 -15.49
C LYS A 318 -23.22 -2.49 -16.78
N THR A 319 -21.96 -2.89 -16.95
CA THR A 319 -21.48 -3.71 -18.08
C THR A 319 -22.15 -5.10 -18.10
N ALA A 320 -22.76 -5.53 -16.98
CA ALA A 320 -23.51 -6.77 -16.91
C ALA A 320 -24.62 -6.86 -17.97
N SER A 321 -25.30 -5.76 -18.31
CA SER A 321 -26.32 -5.77 -19.38
C SER A 321 -25.71 -6.12 -20.73
N ALA A 322 -24.60 -5.48 -21.12
CA ALA A 322 -23.93 -5.78 -22.38
C ALA A 322 -23.35 -7.22 -22.40
N ALA A 323 -22.90 -7.72 -21.25
CA ALA A 323 -22.44 -9.11 -21.14
C ALA A 323 -23.61 -10.09 -21.34
N TYR A 324 -24.78 -9.80 -20.76
CA TYR A 324 -25.97 -10.61 -20.93
C TYR A 324 -26.39 -10.71 -22.42
N ASP A 325 -26.45 -9.56 -23.12
CA ASP A 325 -26.83 -9.50 -24.54
C ASP A 325 -25.90 -10.38 -25.40
N LEU A 326 -24.58 -10.36 -25.12
CA LEU A 326 -23.62 -11.22 -25.82
C LEU A 326 -23.83 -12.71 -25.48
N LEU A 327 -24.04 -13.04 -24.22
CA LEU A 327 -24.24 -14.41 -23.76
C LEU A 327 -25.53 -15.04 -24.33
N THR A 328 -26.61 -14.26 -24.48
CA THR A 328 -27.88 -14.73 -25.03
C THR A 328 -27.79 -15.09 -26.51
N VAL A 329 -26.93 -14.40 -27.29
CA VAL A 329 -26.68 -14.72 -28.68
C VAL A 329 -25.56 -15.76 -28.87
N GLY A 330 -25.12 -16.40 -27.77
CA GLY A 330 -24.11 -17.46 -27.80
C GLY A 330 -22.64 -16.96 -27.83
N ASN A 331 -22.39 -15.66 -27.72
CA ASN A 331 -21.04 -15.13 -27.69
C ASN A 331 -20.50 -15.07 -26.25
N ALA A 332 -19.55 -15.94 -25.94
CA ALA A 332 -18.93 -16.04 -24.62
C ALA A 332 -17.56 -15.33 -24.50
N SER A 333 -17.15 -14.59 -25.54
CA SER A 333 -15.86 -13.88 -25.56
C SER A 333 -15.92 -12.58 -24.78
N VAL A 334 -15.07 -12.42 -23.76
CA VAL A 334 -14.95 -11.16 -23.00
C VAL A 334 -14.52 -10.00 -23.92
N ARG A 335 -13.68 -10.28 -24.93
CA ARG A 335 -13.23 -9.27 -25.89
C ARG A 335 -14.36 -8.69 -26.75
N SER A 336 -15.47 -9.41 -26.89
CA SER A 336 -16.64 -8.93 -27.64
C SER A 336 -17.34 -7.74 -26.95
N LEU A 337 -17.10 -7.52 -25.65
CA LEU A 337 -17.57 -6.33 -24.96
C LEU A 337 -17.03 -5.01 -25.56
N LYS A 338 -15.90 -5.05 -26.27
CA LYS A 338 -15.35 -3.87 -26.96
C LYS A 338 -16.34 -3.19 -27.92
N SER A 339 -17.23 -3.97 -28.53
CA SER A 339 -18.26 -3.42 -29.43
C SER A 339 -19.48 -2.86 -28.72
N LYS A 340 -19.59 -3.02 -27.41
CA LYS A 340 -20.80 -2.70 -26.61
C LYS A 340 -20.59 -1.64 -25.54
N VAL A 341 -19.34 -1.47 -25.06
CA VAL A 341 -19.02 -0.57 -23.95
C VAL A 341 -17.76 0.24 -24.25
N ASN A 342 -17.58 1.34 -23.51
CA ASN A 342 -16.29 2.04 -23.51
C ASN A 342 -15.19 1.09 -23.04
N TRP A 343 -14.19 0.82 -23.90
CA TRP A 343 -13.11 -0.11 -23.63
C TRP A 343 -11.77 0.61 -23.68
N LEU A 344 -11.14 0.73 -22.52
CA LEU A 344 -9.87 1.39 -22.33
C LEU A 344 -8.78 0.37 -21.98
N THR A 345 -7.54 0.75 -22.18
CA THR A 345 -6.36 -0.02 -21.79
C THR A 345 -5.51 0.78 -20.84
N PHE A 346 -4.90 0.08 -19.88
CA PHE A 346 -3.88 0.60 -18.99
C PHE A 346 -2.57 -0.14 -19.29
N ASP A 347 -1.54 0.59 -19.74
CA ASP A 347 -0.26 0.02 -20.11
C ASP A 347 0.57 -0.29 -18.86
N TYR A 348 0.92 -1.57 -18.72
CA TYR A 348 1.73 -2.06 -17.60
C TYR A 348 3.20 -1.91 -17.92
N ALA A 349 3.89 -1.04 -17.18
CA ALA A 349 5.31 -0.74 -17.37
C ALA A 349 6.26 -1.68 -16.59
N GLY A 350 5.73 -2.65 -15.82
CA GLY A 350 6.55 -3.60 -15.05
C GLY A 350 7.03 -4.80 -15.89
N PRO A 351 7.74 -5.75 -15.24
CA PRO A 351 8.23 -6.96 -15.90
C PRO A 351 7.10 -7.79 -16.54
N GLU A 352 7.28 -8.21 -17.80
CA GLU A 352 6.31 -9.01 -18.54
C GLU A 352 6.02 -10.33 -17.85
N GLU A 353 7.02 -10.91 -17.17
CA GLU A 353 6.91 -12.16 -16.43
C GLU A 353 5.83 -12.13 -15.34
N PHE A 354 5.49 -10.96 -14.83
CA PHE A 354 4.42 -10.82 -13.84
C PHE A 354 3.01 -10.99 -14.42
N LEU A 355 2.88 -10.95 -15.74
CA LEU A 355 1.63 -11.20 -16.44
C LEU A 355 1.48 -12.65 -16.91
N MET A 356 2.40 -13.54 -16.53
CA MET A 356 2.38 -14.94 -16.93
C MET A 356 1.12 -15.66 -16.42
N ASN A 357 0.51 -16.40 -17.33
CA ASN A 357 -0.64 -17.28 -17.05
C ASN A 357 -0.18 -18.70 -16.70
N CYS A 358 -0.73 -19.28 -15.62
CA CYS A 358 -0.54 -20.68 -15.24
C CYS A 358 -1.54 -21.57 -15.97
N ASN A 359 -1.29 -21.95 -17.22
CA ASN A 359 -2.19 -22.79 -18.01
C ASN A 359 -1.77 -24.24 -18.08
N THR A 360 -0.47 -24.53 -17.90
CA THR A 360 0.14 -25.87 -17.93
C THR A 360 1.04 -26.06 -16.71
N PRO A 361 1.42 -27.31 -16.35
CA PRO A 361 2.42 -27.55 -15.29
C PRO A 361 3.73 -26.81 -15.54
N GLN A 362 4.19 -26.73 -16.79
CA GLN A 362 5.40 -26.01 -17.16
C GLN A 362 5.28 -24.48 -16.91
N ASP A 363 4.08 -23.90 -17.16
CA ASP A 363 3.84 -22.50 -16.82
C ASP A 363 3.93 -22.27 -15.31
N PHE A 364 3.39 -23.20 -14.53
CA PHE A 364 3.44 -23.14 -13.07
C PHE A 364 4.88 -23.21 -12.54
N ASP A 365 5.72 -24.10 -13.09
CA ASP A 365 7.15 -24.21 -12.72
C ASP A 365 7.90 -22.90 -13.05
N ARG A 366 7.57 -22.27 -14.18
CA ARG A 366 8.11 -20.96 -14.54
C ARG A 366 7.69 -19.88 -13.54
N VAL A 367 6.41 -19.84 -13.15
CA VAL A 367 5.91 -18.91 -12.14
C VAL A 367 6.66 -19.07 -10.82
N CYS A 368 6.88 -20.31 -10.36
CA CYS A 368 7.67 -20.58 -9.16
C CYS A 368 9.11 -20.05 -9.30
N THR A 369 9.75 -20.30 -10.44
CA THR A 369 11.11 -19.83 -10.71
C THR A 369 11.20 -18.30 -10.70
N VAL A 370 10.27 -17.61 -11.37
CA VAL A 370 10.21 -16.15 -11.39
C VAL A 370 10.02 -15.61 -9.97
N LEU A 371 9.04 -16.13 -9.22
CA LEU A 371 8.77 -15.71 -7.84
C LEU A 371 10.04 -15.82 -6.98
N THR A 372 10.69 -16.98 -6.98
CA THR A 372 11.93 -17.22 -6.22
C THR A 372 13.05 -16.25 -6.63
N SER A 373 13.17 -15.96 -7.93
CA SER A 373 14.22 -15.07 -8.44
C SER A 373 14.03 -13.62 -8.00
N TYR A 374 12.78 -13.15 -7.91
CA TYR A 374 12.46 -11.79 -7.46
C TYR A 374 12.56 -11.67 -5.95
N GLN A 375 12.14 -12.68 -5.19
CA GLN A 375 12.33 -12.74 -3.74
C GLN A 375 13.83 -12.73 -3.35
N ALA A 376 14.66 -13.49 -4.06
CA ALA A 376 16.11 -13.46 -3.85
C ALA A 376 16.74 -12.08 -4.10
N LYS A 377 16.06 -11.21 -4.86
CA LYS A 377 16.44 -9.81 -5.10
C LYS A 377 15.75 -8.83 -4.12
N GLY A 378 15.01 -9.32 -3.12
CA GLY A 378 14.25 -8.50 -2.18
C GLY A 378 13.04 -7.80 -2.80
N ILE A 379 12.55 -8.26 -3.94
CA ILE A 379 11.38 -7.69 -4.62
C ILE A 379 10.15 -8.50 -4.24
N GLU A 380 9.25 -7.89 -3.48
CA GLU A 380 7.96 -8.48 -3.16
C GLU A 380 7.02 -8.49 -4.37
N VAL A 381 6.41 -9.64 -4.62
CA VAL A 381 5.35 -9.84 -5.62
C VAL A 381 3.95 -9.72 -5.00
N LEU A 382 3.88 -9.60 -3.67
CA LEU A 382 2.65 -9.38 -2.89
C LEU A 382 2.59 -7.99 -2.28
#